data_2e96585abd6f07706a2503c8908641f9
#
_entry.id   2e96585abd6f07706a2503c8908641f9
#
_cell.length_a   1.000
_cell.length_b   1.000
_cell.length_c   1.000
_cell.angle_alpha   90.00
_cell.angle_beta   90.00
_cell.angle_gamma   90.00
#
_symmetry.space_group_name_H-M   'P 1'
#
loop_
_entity.id
_entity.type
_entity.pdbx_description
1 polymer ?
#
loop_
_entity_poly.entity_id
_entity_poly.type
_entity_poly.pdbx_seq_one_letter_code
_entity_poly.pdbx_strand_id
1 'polypeptide(L)'
;LNRKQPKILRESTSVYVSLSRSVVTHKHPFILVGWSHADTRTKHCILRASIVSEGRAMTLYQQSALSYQYHCPKTQKRFLKMLKLILPNDCRPVIVTDAGFKVPWLKAVRSHDWHYISRVRGTAHLRTEQSTEFVSCQSLFKSHARKSQFLGATELTKSAQYQTHAVLVGKGHKLLKRDNKRTYREPWLLVSSLPKRHNFTEKVIKLYSMRMQIEAGFRDQKSVRFGLGSDLHRTNKINRLDILLLLATLAHWFSIKDNRRGRFGTTKSHRNRPSTDPGLC
;
A
#
# COMPACT_ATOMS: atom_id res chain seq x y z
N LEU A 1 -12.83 16.59 -16.05
CA LEU A 1 -13.12 17.12 -14.71
C LEU A 1 -14.46 17.84 -14.78
N ASN A 2 -15.45 17.32 -14.06
CA ASN A 2 -16.84 17.76 -14.12
C ASN A 2 -16.95 19.18 -13.51
N ARG A 3 -17.49 20.17 -14.25
CA ARG A 3 -17.65 21.58 -13.81
C ARG A 3 -18.43 21.77 -12.49
N LYS A 4 -19.12 20.74 -12.01
CA LYS A 4 -19.93 20.74 -10.75
C LYS A 4 -19.12 20.43 -9.47
N GLN A 5 -17.80 20.15 -9.56
CA GLN A 5 -17.00 19.90 -8.35
C GLN A 5 -16.57 21.23 -7.69
N PRO A 6 -16.53 21.30 -6.34
CA PRO A 6 -16.01 22.48 -5.64
C PRO A 6 -14.60 22.84 -6.12
N LYS A 7 -14.30 24.15 -6.25
CA LYS A 7 -13.01 24.68 -6.73
C LYS A 7 -11.82 24.05 -6.01
N ILE A 8 -11.88 23.96 -4.68
CA ILE A 8 -10.86 23.37 -3.81
C ILE A 8 -10.56 21.90 -4.20
N LEU A 9 -11.57 21.10 -4.51
CA LEU A 9 -11.38 19.69 -4.87
C LEU A 9 -10.69 19.54 -6.23
N ARG A 10 -10.94 20.46 -7.16
CA ARG A 10 -10.26 20.48 -8.47
C ARG A 10 -8.79 20.88 -8.33
N GLU A 11 -8.50 21.89 -7.53
CA GLU A 11 -7.15 22.35 -7.24
C GLU A 11 -6.34 21.27 -6.52
N SER A 12 -6.90 20.63 -5.51
CA SER A 12 -6.26 19.48 -4.84
C SER A 12 -5.95 18.32 -5.80
N THR A 13 -6.86 18.04 -6.73
CA THR A 13 -6.64 16.99 -7.74
C THR A 13 -5.48 17.31 -8.67
N SER A 14 -5.35 18.58 -9.11
CA SER A 14 -4.24 19.00 -9.98
C SER A 14 -2.87 18.85 -9.29
N VAL A 15 -2.79 19.13 -7.99
CA VAL A 15 -1.59 18.90 -7.18
C VAL A 15 -1.23 17.43 -7.14
N TYR A 16 -2.21 16.54 -6.85
CA TYR A 16 -1.96 15.09 -6.84
C TYR A 16 -1.55 14.56 -8.22
N VAL A 17 -2.11 15.08 -9.31
CA VAL A 17 -1.67 14.75 -10.69
C VAL A 17 -0.22 15.10 -10.90
N SER A 18 0.20 16.33 -10.53
CA SER A 18 1.59 16.78 -10.67
C SER A 18 2.55 15.93 -9.83
N LEU A 19 2.20 15.62 -8.57
CA LEU A 19 2.98 14.73 -7.72
C LEU A 19 3.11 13.33 -8.32
N SER A 20 1.99 12.77 -8.77
CA SER A 20 1.97 11.43 -9.37
C SER A 20 2.87 11.34 -10.60
N ARG A 21 2.77 12.29 -11.52
CA ARG A 21 3.60 12.33 -12.73
C ARG A 21 5.10 12.44 -12.43
N SER A 22 5.47 13.07 -11.31
CA SER A 22 6.89 13.20 -10.93
C SER A 22 7.51 11.94 -10.34
N VAL A 23 6.70 10.97 -9.88
CA VAL A 23 7.18 9.76 -9.19
C VAL A 23 6.78 8.46 -9.86
N VAL A 24 5.72 8.46 -10.66
CA VAL A 24 5.27 7.28 -11.41
C VAL A 24 5.97 7.25 -12.76
N THR A 25 7.13 6.61 -12.79
CA THR A 25 8.00 6.52 -13.99
C THR A 25 7.81 5.23 -14.79
N HIS A 26 7.08 4.25 -14.24
CA HIS A 26 6.88 2.94 -14.87
C HIS A 26 5.42 2.68 -15.18
N LYS A 27 5.17 1.95 -16.25
CA LYS A 27 3.81 1.55 -16.67
C LYS A 27 3.10 0.67 -15.63
N HIS A 28 3.83 -0.15 -14.90
CA HIS A 28 3.29 -1.09 -13.90
C HIS A 28 3.86 -0.86 -12.50
N PRO A 29 3.58 0.30 -11.86
CA PRO A 29 4.05 0.58 -10.51
C PRO A 29 3.32 -0.27 -9.48
N PHE A 30 3.98 -0.51 -8.33
CA PHE A 30 3.36 -1.12 -7.16
C PHE A 30 2.78 -0.03 -6.27
N ILE A 31 1.46 -0.01 -6.15
CA ILE A 31 0.72 0.98 -5.37
C ILE A 31 0.09 0.29 -4.17
N LEU A 32 0.52 0.70 -2.99
CA LEU A 32 -0.02 0.25 -1.72
C LEU A 32 -1.30 1.04 -1.43
N VAL A 33 -2.38 0.35 -1.07
CA VAL A 33 -3.62 1.01 -0.64
C VAL A 33 -4.02 0.50 0.73
N GLY A 34 -4.33 1.42 1.63
CA GLY A 34 -4.68 1.09 3.01
C GLY A 34 -5.59 2.11 3.66
N TRP A 35 -6.32 1.62 4.67
CA TRP A 35 -7.13 2.42 5.55
C TRP A 35 -6.39 2.72 6.86
N SER A 36 -6.64 3.89 7.43
CA SER A 36 -6.24 4.23 8.79
C SER A 36 -7.26 5.16 9.42
N HIS A 37 -7.43 5.12 10.75
CA HIS A 37 -8.15 6.17 11.46
C HIS A 37 -7.38 7.48 11.35
N ALA A 38 -8.08 8.59 11.20
CA ALA A 38 -7.46 9.91 11.07
C ALA A 38 -7.07 10.50 12.42
N ASP A 39 -7.80 10.14 13.47
CA ASP A 39 -7.62 10.67 14.81
C ASP A 39 -7.97 9.62 15.88
N THR A 40 -7.67 9.93 17.14
CA THR A 40 -7.98 9.09 18.31
C THR A 40 -9.49 8.99 18.60
N ARG A 41 -10.29 9.97 18.15
CA ARG A 41 -11.76 9.97 18.33
C ARG A 41 -12.48 9.03 17.37
N THR A 42 -11.76 8.46 16.41
CA THR A 42 -12.25 7.50 15.39
C THR A 42 -13.45 7.97 14.56
N LYS A 43 -13.73 9.29 14.53
CA LYS A 43 -14.82 9.87 13.71
C LYS A 43 -14.53 9.88 12.23
N HIS A 44 -13.26 9.95 11.86
CA HIS A 44 -12.79 10.01 10.49
C HIS A 44 -11.77 8.90 10.22
N CYS A 45 -11.77 8.45 8.99
CA CYS A 45 -10.76 7.53 8.48
C CYS A 45 -10.14 8.08 7.19
N ILE A 46 -8.95 7.59 6.87
CA ILE A 46 -8.18 7.97 5.69
C ILE A 46 -8.02 6.75 4.81
N LEU A 47 -8.35 6.87 3.54
CA LEU A 47 -7.98 5.91 2.50
C LEU A 47 -6.85 6.52 1.69
N ARG A 48 -5.71 5.81 1.62
CA ARG A 48 -4.48 6.29 1.00
C ARG A 48 -3.98 5.31 -0.05
N ALA A 49 -3.49 5.87 -1.17
CA ALA A 49 -2.64 5.19 -2.14
C ALA A 49 -1.22 5.76 -2.08
N SER A 50 -0.23 4.88 -2.01
CA SER A 50 1.18 5.26 -1.96
C SER A 50 1.97 4.39 -2.93
N ILE A 51 2.94 4.98 -3.63
CA ILE A 51 3.90 4.23 -4.44
C ILE A 51 5.04 3.72 -3.56
N VAL A 52 5.47 2.49 -3.81
CA VAL A 52 6.65 1.90 -3.16
C VAL A 52 7.89 2.69 -3.56
N SER A 53 8.69 3.08 -2.59
CA SER A 53 9.97 3.74 -2.77
C SER A 53 11.03 3.09 -1.88
N GLU A 54 12.27 3.53 -1.94
CA GLU A 54 13.37 3.01 -1.12
C GLU A 54 13.13 3.25 0.38
N GLY A 55 12.69 2.19 1.07
CA GLY A 55 12.47 2.18 2.52
C GLY A 55 11.17 2.85 3.01
N ARG A 56 10.53 3.72 2.21
CA ARG A 56 9.28 4.40 2.56
C ARG A 56 8.37 4.56 1.36
N ALA A 57 7.06 4.45 1.57
CA ALA A 57 6.07 4.69 0.53
C ALA A 57 5.75 6.17 0.41
N MET A 58 5.73 6.70 -0.81
CA MET A 58 5.33 8.08 -1.11
C MET A 58 3.84 8.14 -1.41
N THR A 59 3.12 9.02 -0.75
CA THR A 59 1.68 9.21 -0.96
C THR A 59 1.41 9.79 -2.35
N LEU A 60 0.62 9.09 -3.14
CA LEU A 60 0.12 9.54 -4.45
C LEU A 60 -1.23 10.23 -4.34
N TYR A 61 -2.10 9.70 -3.50
CA TYR A 61 -3.43 10.21 -3.26
C TYR A 61 -3.96 9.75 -1.91
N GLN A 62 -4.66 10.63 -1.23
CA GLN A 62 -5.42 10.25 -0.04
C GLN A 62 -6.68 11.08 0.09
N GLN A 63 -7.70 10.48 0.70
CA GLN A 63 -8.96 11.15 1.02
C GLN A 63 -9.45 10.74 2.40
N SER A 64 -10.11 11.66 3.06
CA SER A 64 -10.83 11.37 4.29
C SER A 64 -12.22 10.81 4.01
N ALA A 65 -12.75 10.08 4.97
CA ALA A 65 -14.11 9.56 4.98
C ALA A 65 -14.63 9.51 6.42
N LEU A 66 -15.95 9.45 6.60
CA LEU A 66 -16.54 9.21 7.92
C LEU A 66 -16.34 7.73 8.31
N SER A 67 -16.25 7.44 9.60
CA SER A 67 -15.94 6.10 10.09
C SER A 67 -16.93 5.03 9.66
N TYR A 68 -18.20 5.36 9.50
CA TYR A 68 -19.18 4.41 8.94
C TYR A 68 -18.95 4.06 7.47
N GLN A 69 -18.11 4.83 6.76
CA GLN A 69 -17.69 4.57 5.38
C GLN A 69 -16.43 3.70 5.31
N TYR A 70 -15.86 3.36 6.45
CA TYR A 70 -14.72 2.45 6.53
C TYR A 70 -15.08 1.12 5.86
N HIS A 71 -14.26 0.68 4.92
CA HIS A 71 -14.53 -0.47 4.05
C HIS A 71 -15.75 -0.38 3.12
N CYS A 72 -16.44 0.78 3.04
CA CYS A 72 -17.60 0.94 2.17
C CYS A 72 -17.23 0.79 0.67
N PRO A 73 -17.88 -0.12 -0.08
CA PRO A 73 -17.55 -0.35 -1.50
C PRO A 73 -17.78 0.89 -2.39
N LYS A 74 -18.77 1.73 -2.09
CA LYS A 74 -19.02 2.99 -2.83
C LYS A 74 -17.85 3.96 -2.67
N THR A 75 -17.36 4.13 -1.43
CA THR A 75 -16.19 4.97 -1.12
C THR A 75 -14.94 4.44 -1.82
N GLN A 76 -14.71 3.13 -1.77
CA GLN A 76 -13.59 2.46 -2.42
C GLN A 76 -13.62 2.64 -3.96
N LYS A 77 -14.78 2.45 -4.60
CA LYS A 77 -14.94 2.66 -6.05
C LYS A 77 -14.68 4.12 -6.45
N ARG A 78 -15.18 5.09 -5.66
CA ARG A 78 -14.90 6.51 -5.91
C ARG A 78 -13.41 6.81 -5.79
N PHE A 79 -12.74 6.24 -4.79
CA PHE A 79 -11.30 6.37 -4.60
C PHE A 79 -10.51 5.84 -5.81
N LEU A 80 -10.84 4.66 -6.33
CA LEU A 80 -10.17 4.10 -7.51
C LEU A 80 -10.39 4.96 -8.76
N LYS A 81 -11.60 5.53 -8.95
CA LYS A 81 -11.86 6.47 -10.05
C LYS A 81 -10.97 7.71 -9.96
N MET A 82 -10.83 8.27 -8.75
CA MET A 82 -9.95 9.43 -8.54
C MET A 82 -8.48 9.04 -8.74
N LEU A 83 -8.05 7.91 -8.23
CA LEU A 83 -6.69 7.42 -8.45
C LEU A 83 -6.38 7.24 -9.93
N LYS A 84 -7.35 6.73 -10.72
CA LYS A 84 -7.21 6.60 -12.19
C LYS A 84 -7.03 7.96 -12.89
N LEU A 85 -7.71 9.01 -12.43
CA LEU A 85 -7.55 10.36 -12.97
C LEU A 85 -6.20 10.98 -12.62
N ILE A 86 -5.62 10.61 -11.47
CA ILE A 86 -4.36 11.15 -10.96
C ILE A 86 -3.16 10.47 -11.61
N LEU A 87 -3.25 9.17 -11.87
CA LEU A 87 -2.17 8.40 -12.49
C LEU A 87 -1.99 8.75 -13.98
N PRO A 88 -0.79 8.57 -14.55
CA PRO A 88 -0.59 8.66 -16.00
C PRO A 88 -1.55 7.75 -16.78
N ASN A 89 -1.99 8.17 -17.97
CA ASN A 89 -3.05 7.51 -18.74
C ASN A 89 -2.74 6.05 -19.12
N ASP A 90 -1.49 5.73 -19.38
CA ASP A 90 -1.01 4.39 -19.75
C ASP A 90 -0.64 3.54 -18.53
N CYS A 91 -0.76 4.09 -17.34
CA CYS A 91 -0.40 3.40 -16.09
C CYS A 91 -1.35 2.24 -15.79
N ARG A 92 -0.79 1.07 -15.56
CA ARG A 92 -1.48 -0.18 -15.18
C ARG A 92 -0.87 -0.73 -13.90
N PRO A 93 -1.21 -0.14 -12.74
CA PRO A 93 -0.57 -0.50 -11.47
C PRO A 93 -0.95 -1.91 -11.00
N VAL A 94 -0.11 -2.43 -10.11
CA VAL A 94 -0.45 -3.55 -9.23
C VAL A 94 -0.83 -2.98 -7.87
N ILE A 95 -2.10 -3.09 -7.51
CA ILE A 95 -2.64 -2.58 -6.24
C ILE A 95 -2.42 -3.61 -5.14
N VAL A 96 -1.72 -3.24 -4.08
CA VAL A 96 -1.42 -4.11 -2.93
C VAL A 96 -2.24 -3.65 -1.73
N THR A 97 -3.06 -4.57 -1.17
CA THR A 97 -3.98 -4.25 -0.07
C THR A 97 -3.97 -5.30 1.04
N ASP A 98 -4.44 -4.91 2.21
CA ASP A 98 -4.62 -5.81 3.35
C ASP A 98 -5.95 -6.60 3.29
N ALA A 99 -6.23 -7.34 4.37
CA ALA A 99 -7.44 -8.16 4.48
C ALA A 99 -8.74 -7.37 4.69
N GLY A 100 -8.69 -6.06 4.84
CA GLY A 100 -9.85 -5.19 4.92
C GLY A 100 -10.56 -5.00 3.58
N PHE A 101 -9.88 -5.31 2.48
CA PHE A 101 -10.42 -5.17 1.13
C PHE A 101 -11.00 -6.51 0.64
N LYS A 102 -12.30 -6.51 0.34
CA LYS A 102 -13.06 -7.73 -0.01
C LYS A 102 -13.28 -7.85 -1.52
N VAL A 103 -13.95 -8.90 -1.97
CA VAL A 103 -14.22 -9.19 -3.39
C VAL A 103 -14.73 -7.99 -4.20
N PRO A 104 -15.65 -7.13 -3.69
CA PRO A 104 -16.08 -5.93 -4.43
C PRO A 104 -14.94 -4.99 -4.81
N TRP A 105 -13.90 -4.88 -3.94
CA TRP A 105 -12.70 -4.12 -4.25
C TRP A 105 -11.89 -4.77 -5.36
N LEU A 106 -11.64 -6.08 -5.27
CA LEU A 106 -10.88 -6.82 -6.28
C LEU A 106 -11.52 -6.69 -7.67
N LYS A 107 -12.85 -6.83 -7.75
CA LYS A 107 -13.63 -6.59 -8.97
C LYS A 107 -13.46 -5.14 -9.48
N ALA A 108 -13.50 -4.16 -8.58
CA ALA A 108 -13.35 -2.76 -8.94
C ALA A 108 -11.92 -2.42 -9.42
N VAL A 109 -10.87 -3.02 -8.87
CA VAL A 109 -9.51 -2.88 -9.38
C VAL A 109 -9.40 -3.47 -10.80
N ARG A 110 -9.93 -4.67 -11.01
CA ARG A 110 -9.92 -5.33 -12.33
C ARG A 110 -10.72 -4.59 -13.40
N SER A 111 -11.81 -3.89 -13.04
CA SER A 111 -12.58 -3.10 -14.01
C SER A 111 -11.81 -1.89 -14.58
N HIS A 112 -10.63 -1.57 -14.04
CA HIS A 112 -9.70 -0.56 -14.57
C HIS A 112 -8.52 -1.17 -15.35
N ASP A 113 -8.53 -2.48 -15.65
CA ASP A 113 -7.40 -3.25 -16.22
C ASP A 113 -6.16 -3.23 -15.33
N TRP A 114 -6.34 -3.06 -14.05
CA TRP A 114 -5.27 -3.09 -13.05
C TRP A 114 -5.16 -4.48 -12.42
N HIS A 115 -3.96 -4.79 -11.94
CA HIS A 115 -3.74 -6.00 -11.16
C HIS A 115 -3.81 -5.72 -9.66
N TYR A 116 -4.01 -6.78 -8.88
CA TYR A 116 -3.98 -6.69 -7.42
C TYR A 116 -3.18 -7.83 -6.79
N ILE A 117 -2.71 -7.56 -5.57
CA ILE A 117 -2.29 -8.53 -4.56
C ILE A 117 -3.00 -8.14 -3.27
N SER A 118 -3.77 -9.05 -2.69
CA SER A 118 -4.53 -8.78 -1.47
C SER A 118 -4.42 -9.93 -0.50
N ARG A 119 -4.39 -9.61 0.81
CA ARG A 119 -4.47 -10.64 1.84
C ARG A 119 -5.91 -11.03 2.07
N VAL A 120 -6.13 -12.32 2.29
CA VAL A 120 -7.41 -12.87 2.73
C VAL A 120 -7.26 -13.39 4.16
N ARG A 121 -8.25 -13.15 5.01
CA ARG A 121 -8.21 -13.48 6.43
C ARG A 121 -9.60 -13.74 7.00
N GLY A 122 -9.64 -14.39 8.17
CA GLY A 122 -10.85 -14.60 8.96
C GLY A 122 -11.78 -15.64 8.37
N THR A 123 -13.06 -15.31 8.30
CA THR A 123 -14.13 -16.21 7.85
C THR A 123 -14.22 -16.39 6.33
N ALA A 124 -13.27 -15.87 5.56
CA ALA A 124 -13.28 -16.08 4.12
C ALA A 124 -13.08 -17.56 3.79
N HIS A 125 -13.82 -18.03 2.79
CA HIS A 125 -13.73 -19.37 2.24
C HIS A 125 -13.14 -19.30 0.84
N LEU A 126 -12.43 -20.33 0.45
CA LEU A 126 -11.96 -20.50 -0.92
C LEU A 126 -12.09 -21.96 -1.36
N ARG A 127 -12.23 -22.16 -2.65
CA ARG A 127 -12.19 -23.44 -3.32
C ARG A 127 -11.02 -23.44 -4.32
N THR A 128 -10.15 -24.43 -4.23
CA THR A 128 -9.03 -24.62 -5.16
C THR A 128 -9.46 -25.53 -6.30
N GLU A 129 -8.71 -25.54 -7.40
CA GLU A 129 -8.95 -26.47 -8.51
C GLU A 129 -8.94 -27.95 -8.08
N GLN A 130 -8.22 -28.27 -7.00
CA GLN A 130 -8.07 -29.64 -6.50
C GLN A 130 -9.16 -30.04 -5.49
N SER A 131 -10.09 -29.13 -5.15
CA SER A 131 -11.14 -29.37 -4.17
C SER A 131 -12.51 -29.03 -4.73
N THR A 132 -13.49 -29.90 -4.47
CA THR A 132 -14.89 -29.63 -4.79
C THR A 132 -15.57 -28.73 -3.77
N GLU A 133 -15.00 -28.62 -2.55
CA GLU A 133 -15.59 -27.91 -1.44
C GLU A 133 -14.89 -26.60 -1.12
N PHE A 134 -15.67 -25.63 -0.61
CA PHE A 134 -15.16 -24.39 -0.05
C PHE A 134 -14.61 -24.62 1.36
N VAL A 135 -13.32 -24.42 1.54
CA VAL A 135 -12.64 -24.53 2.83
C VAL A 135 -12.38 -23.14 3.44
N SER A 136 -12.38 -23.04 4.76
CA SER A 136 -12.07 -21.80 5.46
C SER A 136 -10.57 -21.49 5.39
N CYS A 137 -10.19 -20.19 5.41
CA CYS A 137 -8.79 -19.81 5.52
C CYS A 137 -8.12 -20.43 6.76
N GLN A 138 -8.85 -20.60 7.86
CA GLN A 138 -8.30 -21.14 9.11
C GLN A 138 -7.94 -22.62 8.97
N SER A 139 -8.76 -23.43 8.28
CA SER A 139 -8.44 -24.84 8.03
C SER A 139 -7.19 -24.99 7.17
N LEU A 140 -7.03 -24.16 6.13
CA LEU A 140 -5.82 -24.15 5.32
C LEU A 140 -4.56 -23.79 6.14
N PHE A 141 -4.67 -22.87 7.08
CA PHE A 141 -3.54 -22.50 7.95
C PHE A 141 -3.12 -23.63 8.89
N LYS A 142 -4.05 -24.49 9.31
CA LYS A 142 -3.76 -25.64 10.15
C LYS A 142 -3.05 -26.74 9.38
N SER A 143 -3.50 -27.04 8.17
CA SER A 143 -3.00 -28.16 7.36
C SER A 143 -1.66 -27.89 6.65
N HIS A 144 -1.35 -26.62 6.28
CA HIS A 144 -0.24 -26.28 5.38
C HIS A 144 0.77 -25.27 5.95
N ALA A 145 0.91 -25.14 7.24
CA ALA A 145 1.53 -24.00 7.92
C ALA A 145 3.05 -23.85 7.78
N ARG A 146 3.79 -24.80 7.22
CA ARG A 146 5.28 -24.78 7.27
C ARG A 146 5.95 -24.16 6.04
N LYS A 147 5.49 -24.49 4.82
CA LYS A 147 6.11 -24.01 3.56
C LYS A 147 5.14 -23.10 2.81
N SER A 148 5.70 -22.11 2.11
CA SER A 148 4.91 -21.29 1.19
C SER A 148 4.63 -22.09 -0.09
N GLN A 149 3.40 -22.00 -0.60
CA GLN A 149 2.98 -22.77 -1.77
C GLN A 149 1.98 -21.99 -2.62
N PHE A 150 2.01 -22.24 -3.91
CA PHE A 150 0.99 -21.80 -4.85
C PHE A 150 -0.19 -22.79 -4.79
N LEU A 151 -1.38 -22.27 -4.53
CA LEU A 151 -2.61 -23.07 -4.44
C LEU A 151 -3.36 -23.20 -5.78
N GLY A 152 -2.82 -22.64 -6.85
CA GLY A 152 -3.45 -22.65 -8.18
C GLY A 152 -4.49 -21.58 -8.37
N ALA A 153 -5.31 -21.73 -9.41
CA ALA A 153 -6.53 -20.95 -9.56
C ALA A 153 -7.52 -21.33 -8.46
N THR A 154 -8.20 -20.34 -7.94
CA THR A 154 -9.08 -20.49 -6.79
C THR A 154 -10.32 -19.63 -6.95
N GLU A 155 -11.41 -20.08 -6.38
CA GLU A 155 -12.63 -19.31 -6.22
C GLU A 155 -12.71 -18.75 -4.80
N LEU A 156 -12.85 -17.44 -4.69
CA LEU A 156 -12.92 -16.73 -3.43
C LEU A 156 -14.38 -16.46 -3.06
N THR A 157 -14.77 -16.84 -1.86
CA THR A 157 -16.10 -16.75 -1.23
C THR A 157 -17.20 -17.59 -1.93
N LYS A 158 -18.02 -18.27 -1.11
CA LYS A 158 -19.14 -19.08 -1.60
C LYS A 158 -20.14 -18.28 -2.42
N SER A 159 -20.41 -17.04 -1.99
CA SER A 159 -21.42 -16.17 -2.63
C SER A 159 -20.95 -15.51 -3.92
N ALA A 160 -19.66 -15.20 -4.04
CA ALA A 160 -19.14 -14.46 -5.19
C ALA A 160 -18.46 -15.35 -6.22
N GLN A 161 -17.94 -16.50 -5.82
CA GLN A 161 -17.17 -17.49 -6.61
C GLN A 161 -16.13 -16.79 -7.51
N TYR A 162 -15.39 -15.84 -6.90
CA TYR A 162 -14.54 -14.92 -7.63
C TYR A 162 -13.21 -15.58 -7.97
N GLN A 163 -12.94 -15.75 -9.28
CA GLN A 163 -11.73 -16.38 -9.80
C GLN A 163 -10.49 -15.54 -9.53
N THR A 164 -9.46 -16.16 -8.96
CA THR A 164 -8.17 -15.54 -8.65
C THR A 164 -7.09 -16.60 -8.47
N HIS A 165 -5.82 -16.22 -8.43
CA HIS A 165 -4.74 -17.11 -7.99
C HIS A 165 -4.50 -16.93 -6.50
N ALA A 166 -4.22 -18.01 -5.78
CA ALA A 166 -3.92 -17.96 -4.36
C ALA A 166 -2.52 -18.49 -4.03
N VAL A 167 -1.88 -17.83 -3.06
CA VAL A 167 -0.58 -18.20 -2.49
C VAL A 167 -0.73 -18.29 -0.98
N LEU A 168 -0.41 -19.43 -0.41
CA LEU A 168 -0.31 -19.63 1.02
C LEU A 168 1.14 -19.39 1.46
N VAL A 169 1.35 -18.51 2.42
CA VAL A 169 2.68 -18.18 2.96
C VAL A 169 2.87 -18.86 4.31
N GLY A 170 3.77 -19.84 4.36
CA GLY A 170 4.02 -20.60 5.57
C GLY A 170 4.77 -19.80 6.65
N LYS A 171 4.57 -20.18 7.92
CA LYS A 171 5.20 -19.54 9.10
C LYS A 171 6.74 -19.56 9.06
N GLY A 172 7.34 -20.49 8.32
CA GLY A 172 8.79 -20.63 8.17
C GLY A 172 9.42 -19.66 7.18
N HIS A 173 8.64 -18.85 6.45
CA HIS A 173 9.18 -17.97 5.43
C HIS A 173 10.08 -16.86 6.03
N LYS A 174 11.29 -16.68 5.47
CA LYS A 174 12.31 -15.75 6.00
C LYS A 174 11.82 -14.32 6.18
N LEU A 175 10.97 -13.82 5.28
CA LEU A 175 10.37 -12.48 5.38
C LEU A 175 9.46 -12.33 6.58
N LEU A 176 8.81 -13.41 7.01
CA LEU A 176 7.95 -13.42 8.19
C LEU A 176 8.75 -13.42 9.50
N LYS A 177 10.02 -13.85 9.48
CA LYS A 177 10.88 -13.91 10.68
C LYS A 177 11.49 -12.56 11.08
N ARG A 178 11.64 -11.62 10.13
CA ARG A 178 12.37 -10.35 10.35
C ARG A 178 11.57 -9.28 11.08
N ASP A 179 10.24 -9.36 11.04
CA ASP A 179 9.38 -8.36 11.65
C ASP A 179 8.74 -8.89 12.94
N ASN A 180 8.91 -8.15 13.99
CA ASN A 180 8.42 -8.29 15.37
C ASN A 180 7.51 -9.49 15.71
N LYS A 181 7.91 -10.23 16.73
CA LYS A 181 7.33 -11.47 17.30
C LYS A 181 5.81 -11.52 17.49
N ARG A 182 5.09 -10.38 17.44
CA ARG A 182 3.63 -10.31 17.69
C ARG A 182 2.76 -10.42 16.44
N THR A 183 3.27 -10.07 15.24
CA THR A 183 2.45 -9.94 14.02
C THR A 183 2.36 -11.23 13.20
N TYR A 184 3.19 -12.23 13.47
CA TYR A 184 3.38 -13.42 12.63
C TYR A 184 2.81 -14.72 13.20
N ARG A 185 1.80 -14.61 14.06
CA ARG A 185 1.13 -15.81 14.59
C ARG A 185 0.30 -16.56 13.55
N GLU A 186 -0.12 -15.88 12.47
CA GLU A 186 -0.91 -16.49 11.40
C GLU A 186 -0.17 -16.50 10.07
N PRO A 187 -0.23 -17.61 9.31
CA PRO A 187 0.18 -17.62 7.90
C PRO A 187 -0.57 -16.56 7.10
N TRP A 188 -0.04 -16.18 5.93
CA TRP A 188 -0.77 -15.31 5.01
C TRP A 188 -1.39 -16.12 3.90
N LEU A 189 -2.66 -15.87 3.63
CA LEU A 189 -3.29 -16.24 2.37
C LEU A 189 -3.35 -15.00 1.49
N LEU A 190 -2.62 -15.03 0.38
CA LEU A 190 -2.55 -13.94 -0.58
C LEU A 190 -3.30 -14.35 -1.84
N VAL A 191 -4.11 -13.45 -2.39
CA VAL A 191 -4.77 -13.60 -3.67
C VAL A 191 -4.25 -12.57 -4.67
N SER A 192 -4.12 -12.97 -5.93
CA SER A 192 -3.53 -12.11 -6.95
C SER A 192 -4.16 -12.36 -8.34
N SER A 193 -4.33 -11.27 -9.10
CA SER A 193 -4.71 -11.31 -10.51
C SER A 193 -3.53 -11.22 -11.47
N LEU A 194 -2.30 -11.26 -10.96
CA LEU A 194 -1.11 -11.28 -11.81
C LEU A 194 -1.07 -12.56 -12.64
N PRO A 195 -0.56 -12.50 -13.87
CA PRO A 195 -0.35 -13.70 -14.69
C PRO A 195 0.66 -14.63 -14.02
N LYS A 196 0.36 -15.93 -14.05
CA LYS A 196 1.27 -16.98 -13.57
C LYS A 196 2.52 -17.00 -14.46
N ARG A 197 3.67 -16.76 -13.85
CA ARG A 197 5.01 -16.84 -14.46
C ARG A 197 5.95 -17.58 -13.51
N HIS A 198 7.14 -17.89 -13.99
CA HIS A 198 8.19 -18.44 -13.14
C HIS A 198 8.35 -17.58 -11.86
N ASN A 199 8.59 -18.22 -10.70
CA ASN A 199 8.71 -17.58 -9.38
C ASN A 199 7.50 -16.74 -8.96
N PHE A 200 6.28 -17.13 -9.39
CA PHE A 200 5.05 -16.41 -9.04
C PHE A 200 4.86 -16.25 -7.53
N THR A 201 5.04 -17.33 -6.77
CA THR A 201 4.88 -17.36 -5.31
C THR A 201 5.81 -16.37 -4.63
N GLU A 202 7.10 -16.42 -4.91
CA GLU A 202 8.11 -15.53 -4.34
C GLU A 202 7.85 -14.08 -4.71
N LYS A 203 7.46 -13.83 -5.95
CA LYS A 203 7.13 -12.50 -6.44
C LYS A 203 5.92 -11.92 -5.68
N VAL A 204 4.84 -12.67 -5.53
CA VAL A 204 3.65 -12.23 -4.79
C VAL A 204 3.98 -11.95 -3.33
N ILE A 205 4.75 -12.81 -2.67
CA ILE A 205 5.19 -12.63 -1.29
C ILE A 205 6.06 -11.39 -1.14
N LYS A 206 7.08 -11.23 -2.01
CA LYS A 206 7.98 -10.08 -2.00
C LYS A 206 7.20 -8.77 -2.17
N LEU A 207 6.28 -8.70 -3.12
CA LEU A 207 5.48 -7.50 -3.37
C LEU A 207 4.53 -7.21 -2.21
N TYR A 208 3.90 -8.23 -1.64
CA TYR A 208 3.02 -8.04 -0.49
C TYR A 208 3.79 -7.55 0.76
N SER A 209 5.02 -8.02 0.97
CA SER A 209 5.83 -7.59 2.12
C SER A 209 6.13 -6.08 2.13
N MET A 210 6.15 -5.43 0.96
CA MET A 210 6.34 -3.98 0.85
C MET A 210 5.17 -3.19 1.45
N ARG A 211 4.01 -3.83 1.69
CA ARG A 211 2.83 -3.20 2.28
C ARG A 211 3.12 -2.56 3.64
N MET A 212 4.11 -3.04 4.39
CA MET A 212 4.50 -2.44 5.66
C MET A 212 4.92 -0.97 5.52
N GLN A 213 5.35 -0.54 4.33
CA GLN A 213 5.75 0.85 4.08
C GLN A 213 4.58 1.85 4.22
N ILE A 214 3.35 1.45 3.83
CA ILE A 214 2.19 2.35 4.01
C ILE A 214 1.79 2.47 5.48
N GLU A 215 1.95 1.41 6.27
CA GLU A 215 1.71 1.45 7.72
C GLU A 215 2.72 2.35 8.42
N ALA A 216 4.00 2.25 8.03
CA ALA A 216 5.02 3.18 8.49
C ALA A 216 4.66 4.63 8.12
N GLY A 217 4.22 4.90 6.89
CA GLY A 217 3.78 6.22 6.45
C GLY A 217 2.58 6.77 7.23
N PHE A 218 1.61 5.94 7.61
CA PHE A 218 0.52 6.36 8.50
C PHE A 218 1.02 6.69 9.91
N ARG A 219 1.93 5.89 10.44
CA ARG A 219 2.53 6.12 11.76
C ARG A 219 3.34 7.42 11.79
N ASP A 220 4.16 7.64 10.77
CA ASP A 220 4.93 8.88 10.64
C ASP A 220 4.02 10.11 10.57
N GLN A 221 2.93 10.06 9.79
CA GLN A 221 1.98 11.17 9.71
C GLN A 221 1.30 11.46 11.06
N LYS A 222 1.02 10.44 11.87
CA LYS A 222 0.35 10.58 13.17
C LYS A 222 1.31 11.00 14.29
N SER A 223 2.58 10.63 14.22
CA SER A 223 3.56 10.90 15.25
C SER A 223 3.68 12.40 15.54
N VAL A 224 3.54 12.78 16.80
CA VAL A 224 3.77 14.15 17.27
C VAL A 224 5.25 14.48 17.32
N ARG A 225 6.07 13.48 17.70
CA ARG A 225 7.52 13.66 17.88
C ARG A 225 8.32 13.65 16.59
N PHE A 226 7.96 12.78 15.65
CA PHE A 226 8.74 12.51 14.44
C PHE A 226 7.98 12.74 13.14
N GLY A 227 6.75 13.24 13.22
CA GLY A 227 5.87 13.43 12.08
C GLY A 227 5.05 14.70 12.19
N LEU A 228 3.87 14.67 11.57
CA LEU A 228 3.02 15.84 11.42
C LEU A 228 1.98 16.01 12.53
N GLY A 229 1.96 15.12 13.53
CA GLY A 229 1.00 15.17 14.63
C GLY A 229 -0.46 15.13 14.18
N SER A 230 -0.76 14.49 13.05
CA SER A 230 -2.11 14.55 12.46
C SER A 230 -3.20 13.96 13.37
N ASP A 231 -2.84 13.15 14.37
CA ASP A 231 -3.79 12.68 15.40
C ASP A 231 -4.35 13.79 16.28
N LEU A 232 -3.67 14.94 16.35
CA LEU A 232 -4.06 16.09 17.20
C LEU A 232 -5.02 17.06 16.50
N HIS A 233 -5.38 16.82 15.23
CA HIS A 233 -6.31 17.70 14.55
C HIS A 233 -7.67 17.70 15.26
N ARG A 234 -8.28 18.88 15.40
CA ARG A 234 -9.59 19.06 16.06
C ARG A 234 -10.72 19.30 15.07
N THR A 235 -10.46 19.21 13.76
CA THR A 235 -11.50 19.48 12.76
C THR A 235 -12.52 18.34 12.70
N ASN A 236 -13.79 18.71 12.64
CA ASN A 236 -14.89 17.77 12.35
C ASN A 236 -15.37 17.86 10.89
N LYS A 237 -14.75 18.73 10.06
CA LYS A 237 -15.14 18.98 8.67
C LYS A 237 -14.23 18.19 7.73
N ILE A 238 -14.79 17.26 6.96
CA ILE A 238 -14.08 16.41 5.99
C ILE A 238 -13.24 17.25 5.01
N ASN A 239 -13.81 18.33 4.45
CA ASN A 239 -13.07 19.17 3.49
C ASN A 239 -11.82 19.82 4.09
N ARG A 240 -11.86 20.22 5.37
CA ARG A 240 -10.69 20.75 6.07
C ARG A 240 -9.65 19.64 6.31
N LEU A 241 -10.12 18.44 6.65
CA LEU A 241 -9.22 17.30 6.83
C LEU A 241 -8.52 16.95 5.51
N ASP A 242 -9.23 16.95 4.38
CA ASP A 242 -8.63 16.68 3.06
C ASP A 242 -7.55 17.71 2.70
N ILE A 243 -7.73 19.00 3.06
CA ILE A 243 -6.69 20.03 2.87
C ILE A 243 -5.48 19.74 3.76
N LEU A 244 -5.69 19.43 5.05
CA LEU A 244 -4.59 19.07 5.96
C LEU A 244 -3.82 17.85 5.46
N LEU A 245 -4.52 16.84 4.93
CA LEU A 245 -3.91 15.66 4.33
C LEU A 245 -3.10 16.01 3.07
N LEU A 246 -3.57 16.94 2.24
CA LEU A 246 -2.81 17.42 1.09
C LEU A 246 -1.52 18.12 1.53
N LEU A 247 -1.60 19.03 2.51
CA LEU A 247 -0.43 19.72 3.06
C LEU A 247 0.56 18.72 3.66
N ALA A 248 0.07 17.71 4.39
CA ALA A 248 0.88 16.62 4.91
C ALA A 248 1.58 15.82 3.80
N THR A 249 0.88 15.59 2.69
CA THR A 249 1.47 14.91 1.52
C THR A 249 2.61 15.76 0.93
N LEU A 250 2.40 17.04 0.76
CA LEU A 250 3.40 17.96 0.22
C LEU A 250 4.63 18.04 1.13
N ALA A 251 4.44 18.24 2.43
CA ALA A 251 5.53 18.29 3.40
C ALA A 251 6.38 17.00 3.37
N HIS A 252 5.74 15.84 3.37
CA HIS A 252 6.44 14.56 3.29
C HIS A 252 7.19 14.39 1.96
N TRP A 253 6.61 14.85 0.87
CA TRP A 253 7.22 14.76 -0.45
C TRP A 253 8.47 15.64 -0.56
N PHE A 254 8.43 16.90 -0.06
CA PHE A 254 9.59 17.79 0.01
C PHE A 254 10.70 17.21 0.88
N SER A 255 10.36 16.67 2.05
CA SER A 255 11.35 16.04 2.95
C SER A 255 12.10 14.88 2.29
N ILE A 256 11.43 14.06 1.46
CA ILE A 256 12.09 12.96 0.73
C ILE A 256 13.00 13.50 -0.38
N LYS A 257 12.58 14.56 -1.08
CA LYS A 257 13.42 15.16 -2.13
C LYS A 257 14.70 15.78 -1.57
N ASP A 258 14.61 16.49 -0.47
CA ASP A 258 15.77 17.10 0.19
C ASP A 258 16.78 16.06 0.68
N ASN A 259 16.30 14.99 1.31
CA ASN A 259 17.17 13.89 1.73
C ASN A 259 17.89 13.18 0.56
N ARG A 260 17.29 13.14 -0.62
CA ARG A 260 17.95 12.61 -1.82
C ARG A 260 19.04 13.57 -2.34
N ARG A 261 18.80 14.87 -2.34
CA ARG A 261 19.79 15.88 -2.75
C ARG A 261 21.00 15.89 -1.80
N GLY A 262 20.79 15.81 -0.49
CA GLY A 262 21.87 15.77 0.49
C GLY A 262 22.77 14.52 0.38
N ARG A 263 22.26 13.37 -0.06
CA ARG A 263 23.06 12.16 -0.28
C ARG A 263 23.96 12.22 -1.53
N PHE A 264 23.60 13.02 -2.52
CA PHE A 264 24.43 13.24 -3.71
C PHE A 264 25.45 14.38 -3.56
N GLY A 265 25.31 15.24 -2.53
CA GLY A 265 26.19 16.35 -2.26
C GLY A 265 27.44 16.06 -1.42
N THR A 266 27.53 14.86 -0.80
CA THR A 266 28.64 14.51 0.14
C THR A 266 29.69 13.58 -0.44
N THR A 267 29.76 13.39 -1.74
CA THR A 267 30.87 12.69 -2.40
C THR A 267 31.73 13.69 -3.17
N LYS A 268 32.65 14.38 -2.47
CA LYS A 268 33.98 14.81 -2.91
C LYS A 268 34.54 15.85 -1.95
N SER A 269 35.18 15.35 -0.91
CA SER A 269 36.26 16.07 -0.26
C SER A 269 37.34 15.02 0.05
N HIS A 270 38.14 14.71 -0.96
CA HIS A 270 39.47 14.14 -0.74
C HIS A 270 40.27 15.20 0.01
N ARG A 271 40.40 15.05 1.32
CA ARG A 271 41.47 15.69 2.08
C ARG A 271 42.78 14.98 1.74
N ASN A 272 43.57 15.60 0.85
CA ASN A 272 45.01 15.36 0.78
C ASN A 272 45.61 15.65 2.17
N ARG A 273 46.04 14.64 2.87
CA ARG A 273 47.01 14.79 3.98
C ARG A 273 48.38 14.89 3.35
N PRO A 274 49.21 15.91 3.67
CA PRO A 274 50.61 15.90 3.30
C PRO A 274 51.34 14.78 4.07
N SER A 275 52.09 14.01 3.34
CA SER A 275 53.07 13.05 3.88
C SER A 275 54.15 13.84 4.62
N THR A 276 54.24 13.69 5.94
CA THR A 276 55.44 14.01 6.72
C THR A 276 56.22 12.74 6.87
N ASP A 277 57.30 12.69 6.12
CA ASP A 277 58.44 11.77 6.28
C ASP A 277 59.22 12.15 7.55
N PRO A 278 59.53 11.26 8.46
CA PRO A 278 60.63 11.45 9.41
C PRO A 278 61.81 10.62 8.93
N GLY A 279 62.77 11.33 8.28
CA GLY A 279 64.10 10.79 8.11
C GLY A 279 64.87 10.76 9.42
N LEU A 280 65.59 9.68 9.56
CA LEU A 280 66.94 9.53 10.14
C LEU A 280 67.22 10.21 11.49
N CYS A 281 67.31 9.42 12.53
CA CYS A 281 68.57 9.07 13.27
C CYS A 281 68.31 7.88 14.17
#